data_b2f0292b294723346841eaecfbef63ba
#
_entry.id   b2f0292b294723346841eaecfbef63ba
#
_cell.length_a   1.000
_cell.length_b   1.000
_cell.length_c   1.000
_cell.angle_alpha   90.00
_cell.angle_beta   90.00
_cell.angle_gamma   90.00
#
_symmetry.space_group_name_H-M   'P 1'
#
loop_
_entity.id
_entity.type
_entity.pdbx_description
1 polymer ?
#
loop_
_entity_poly.entity_id
_entity_poly.type
_entity_poly.pdbx_seq_one_letter_code
_entity_poly.pdbx_strand_id
1 'polypeptide(L)'
;MPNLKIAYSPKVEQYFSTNRELVEIAKTDFTDVAAIVLSSGDVGEYLGRIQATKFGVPVFVVQTEEQQVDPKFYDSIYHIQDLNGYDIKLYSRQIETAAKLYEEKMLPPFFKMLSEYVEMGNIAFDCPGHQGGQYYRKPPAGRFLYDFFGENIFRSDICNADVKLGDLLIHEGAACDAQKYAAQVFNADKTYFVLNGTSSSNKVALNAVLAPGDLVLFDRNNHKSNHHGALIQAGATPIYLETARNPFGFIGGIDSHCFEEDYLKSLIKEVAPEKLNQKRPFRLAVIQ
;
A
#
# COMPACT_ATOMS: atom_id res chain seq x y z
N MET A 1 18.40 4.03 -7.13
CA MET A 1 17.20 3.34 -7.68
C MET A 1 17.51 2.74 -9.04
N PRO A 2 16.93 1.61 -9.46
CA PRO A 2 17.14 1.11 -10.81
C PRO A 2 16.69 2.17 -11.80
N ASN A 3 17.50 2.40 -12.82
CA ASN A 3 17.21 3.36 -13.88
C ASN A 3 16.21 2.69 -14.82
N LEU A 4 14.91 2.99 -14.68
CA LEU A 4 13.88 2.41 -15.52
C LEU A 4 14.02 2.88 -16.97
N LYS A 5 13.58 2.03 -17.90
CA LYS A 5 13.69 2.21 -19.35
C LYS A 5 12.59 3.13 -19.89
N ILE A 6 12.75 3.56 -21.11
CA ILE A 6 11.68 4.14 -21.92
C ILE A 6 11.29 3.13 -23.00
N ALA A 7 10.01 2.74 -23.02
CA ALA A 7 9.47 1.91 -24.09
C ALA A 7 9.03 2.78 -25.25
N TYR A 8 9.26 2.36 -26.48
CA TYR A 8 8.95 3.15 -27.64
C TYR A 8 8.48 2.32 -28.84
N SER A 9 7.65 2.93 -29.67
CA SER A 9 7.38 2.44 -31.02
C SER A 9 8.56 2.73 -31.94
N PRO A 10 9.07 1.78 -32.75
CA PRO A 10 10.23 2.03 -33.63
C PRO A 10 10.10 3.24 -34.55
N LYS A 11 8.86 3.59 -34.94
CA LYS A 11 8.57 4.75 -35.81
C LYS A 11 8.87 6.11 -35.17
N VAL A 12 8.96 6.19 -33.83
CA VAL A 12 9.12 7.46 -33.11
C VAL A 12 10.51 7.66 -32.50
N GLU A 13 11.43 6.73 -32.65
CA GLU A 13 12.78 6.78 -32.07
C GLU A 13 13.53 8.08 -32.41
N GLN A 14 13.35 8.60 -33.61
CA GLN A 14 14.00 9.83 -34.10
C GLN A 14 13.43 11.12 -33.48
N TYR A 15 12.30 11.06 -32.79
CA TYR A 15 11.58 12.22 -32.30
C TYR A 15 11.83 12.57 -30.84
N PHE A 16 12.68 11.82 -30.15
CA PHE A 16 13.14 12.14 -28.80
C PHE A 16 14.55 11.60 -28.54
N SER A 17 15.19 12.10 -27.49
CA SER A 17 16.48 11.63 -27.04
C SER A 17 16.48 11.44 -25.54
N THR A 18 17.18 10.43 -25.04
CA THR A 18 17.27 10.10 -23.63
C THR A 18 18.61 9.46 -23.30
N ASN A 19 19.04 9.57 -22.05
CA ASN A 19 20.17 8.82 -21.52
C ASN A 19 19.75 7.49 -20.90
N ARG A 20 18.43 7.18 -20.88
CA ARG A 20 17.90 5.90 -20.38
C ARG A 20 18.02 4.83 -21.45
N GLU A 21 18.04 3.58 -21.00
CA GLU A 21 17.93 2.44 -21.90
C GLU A 21 16.58 2.46 -22.62
N LEU A 22 16.62 2.22 -23.92
CA LEU A 22 15.43 2.14 -24.77
C LEU A 22 15.03 0.69 -24.98
N VAL A 23 13.73 0.40 -24.95
CA VAL A 23 13.16 -0.91 -25.26
C VAL A 23 11.99 -0.75 -26.23
N GLU A 24 11.97 -1.54 -27.30
CA GLU A 24 10.84 -1.55 -28.22
C GLU A 24 9.56 -2.01 -27.50
N ILE A 25 8.46 -1.34 -27.74
CA ILE A 25 7.16 -1.59 -27.09
C ILE A 25 6.70 -3.05 -27.22
N ALA A 26 7.03 -3.72 -28.30
CA ALA A 26 6.68 -5.11 -28.54
C ALA A 26 7.48 -6.10 -27.70
N LYS A 27 8.62 -5.68 -27.15
CA LYS A 27 9.58 -6.53 -26.42
C LYS A 27 9.52 -6.37 -24.90
N THR A 28 8.60 -5.59 -24.38
CA THR A 28 8.50 -5.33 -22.94
C THR A 28 7.14 -5.75 -22.37
N ASP A 29 7.15 -6.12 -21.08
CA ASP A 29 5.97 -6.35 -20.24
C ASP A 29 5.66 -5.14 -19.33
N PHE A 30 6.38 -4.04 -19.52
CA PHE A 30 6.27 -2.77 -18.82
C PHE A 30 6.73 -2.77 -17.35
N THR A 31 7.28 -3.85 -16.82
CA THR A 31 7.68 -3.94 -15.40
C THR A 31 8.90 -3.08 -15.06
N ASP A 32 9.73 -2.74 -16.05
CA ASP A 32 10.95 -1.94 -15.91
C ASP A 32 10.91 -0.63 -16.73
N VAL A 33 9.70 -0.10 -16.99
CA VAL A 33 9.47 1.07 -17.85
C VAL A 33 8.97 2.26 -17.05
N ALA A 34 9.58 3.44 -17.25
CA ALA A 34 9.19 4.70 -16.60
C ALA A 34 8.37 5.63 -17.48
N ALA A 35 8.45 5.49 -18.79
CA ALA A 35 7.63 6.23 -19.76
C ALA A 35 7.49 5.43 -21.06
N ILE A 36 6.43 5.70 -21.80
CA ILE A 36 6.12 5.03 -23.07
C ILE A 36 5.92 6.10 -24.14
N VAL A 37 6.55 5.92 -25.32
CA VAL A 37 6.41 6.81 -26.46
C VAL A 37 5.88 6.04 -27.66
N LEU A 38 4.68 6.37 -28.10
CA LEU A 38 3.99 5.70 -29.21
C LEU A 38 3.87 6.60 -30.43
N SER A 39 3.77 5.99 -31.60
CA SER A 39 3.17 6.68 -32.75
C SER A 39 1.65 6.67 -32.62
N SER A 40 0.98 7.66 -33.19
CA SER A 40 -0.49 7.72 -33.22
C SER A 40 -1.14 6.46 -33.80
N GLY A 41 -0.49 5.82 -34.79
CA GLY A 41 -0.95 4.57 -35.40
C GLY A 41 -0.87 3.35 -34.50
N ASP A 42 0.00 3.38 -33.51
CA ASP A 42 0.24 2.23 -32.61
C ASP A 42 -0.60 2.30 -31.31
N VAL A 43 -1.27 3.45 -31.07
CA VAL A 43 -2.09 3.66 -29.85
C VAL A 43 -3.17 2.60 -29.70
N GLY A 44 -3.90 2.31 -30.79
CA GLY A 44 -5.00 1.32 -30.77
C GLY A 44 -4.54 -0.10 -30.43
N GLU A 45 -3.31 -0.46 -30.78
CA GLU A 45 -2.74 -1.77 -30.52
C GLU A 45 -2.22 -1.91 -29.09
N TYR A 46 -1.46 -0.91 -28.59
CA TYR A 46 -0.71 -1.05 -27.34
C TYR A 46 -1.39 -0.46 -26.12
N LEU A 47 -2.25 0.57 -26.26
CA LEU A 47 -2.83 1.26 -25.11
C LEU A 47 -3.64 0.32 -24.19
N GLY A 48 -4.39 -0.61 -24.75
CA GLY A 48 -5.14 -1.60 -23.98
C GLY A 48 -4.24 -2.52 -23.16
N ARG A 49 -3.10 -2.94 -23.70
CA ARG A 49 -2.08 -3.73 -22.99
C ARG A 49 -1.46 -2.93 -21.84
N ILE A 50 -1.12 -1.66 -22.08
CA ILE A 50 -0.54 -0.76 -21.08
C ILE A 50 -1.52 -0.58 -19.91
N GLN A 51 -2.79 -0.26 -20.20
CA GLN A 51 -3.83 -0.08 -19.19
C GLN A 51 -4.11 -1.34 -18.38
N ALA A 52 -4.04 -2.52 -19.00
CA ALA A 52 -4.25 -3.81 -18.32
C ALA A 52 -3.23 -4.06 -17.20
N THR A 53 -2.02 -3.47 -17.27
CA THR A 53 -1.01 -3.60 -16.22
C THR A 53 -1.38 -2.84 -14.94
N LYS A 54 -2.19 -1.78 -15.07
CA LYS A 54 -2.51 -0.83 -13.97
C LYS A 54 -1.29 -0.17 -13.32
N PHE A 55 -0.15 -0.17 -14.00
CA PHE A 55 1.08 0.45 -13.47
C PHE A 55 1.05 1.98 -13.50
N GLY A 56 0.19 2.58 -14.32
CA GLY A 56 0.08 4.05 -14.44
C GLY A 56 1.27 4.71 -15.11
N VAL A 57 2.00 3.98 -15.94
CA VAL A 57 3.14 4.51 -16.70
C VAL A 57 2.66 5.61 -17.65
N PRO A 58 3.30 6.80 -17.66
CA PRO A 58 2.91 7.89 -18.54
C PRO A 58 3.13 7.54 -20.01
N VAL A 59 2.09 7.73 -20.82
CA VAL A 59 2.09 7.46 -22.27
C VAL A 59 2.15 8.77 -23.04
N PHE A 60 3.18 8.90 -23.86
CA PHE A 60 3.38 9.98 -24.78
C PHE A 60 3.07 9.51 -26.21
N VAL A 61 2.47 10.36 -27.01
CA VAL A 61 2.14 10.02 -28.40
C VAL A 61 2.66 11.10 -29.33
N VAL A 62 3.30 10.67 -30.42
CA VAL A 62 3.69 11.54 -31.53
C VAL A 62 2.66 11.37 -32.63
N GLN A 63 2.07 12.49 -33.11
CA GLN A 63 1.11 12.50 -34.20
C GLN A 63 1.55 13.41 -35.33
N THR A 64 1.02 13.13 -36.52
CA THR A 64 1.17 13.96 -37.74
C THR A 64 -0.18 14.50 -38.17
N GLU A 65 -0.20 15.49 -39.08
CA GLU A 65 -1.45 15.99 -39.67
C GLU A 65 -2.27 14.89 -40.37
N GLU A 66 -1.57 13.93 -40.98
CA GLU A 66 -2.19 12.82 -41.70
C GLU A 66 -2.68 11.70 -40.80
N GLN A 67 -2.09 11.58 -39.61
CA GLN A 67 -2.40 10.50 -38.67
C GLN A 67 -2.54 11.04 -37.24
N GLN A 68 -3.77 11.40 -36.91
CA GLN A 68 -4.14 11.90 -35.57
C GLN A 68 -4.58 10.77 -34.63
N VAL A 69 -4.46 11.03 -33.35
CA VAL A 69 -4.95 10.13 -32.29
C VAL A 69 -6.48 10.19 -32.25
N ASP A 70 -7.14 9.03 -32.16
CA ASP A 70 -8.58 8.96 -31.95
C ASP A 70 -8.95 9.61 -30.58
N PRO A 71 -9.88 10.59 -30.58
CA PRO A 71 -10.27 11.32 -29.36
C PRO A 71 -10.68 10.43 -28.16
N LYS A 72 -11.18 9.23 -28.42
CA LYS A 72 -11.55 8.28 -27.36
C LYS A 72 -10.38 7.84 -26.47
N PHE A 73 -9.14 8.05 -26.88
CA PHE A 73 -7.93 7.69 -26.16
C PHE A 73 -7.30 8.84 -25.37
N TYR A 74 -7.78 10.08 -25.54
CA TYR A 74 -7.15 11.28 -24.95
C TYR A 74 -7.00 11.20 -23.44
N ASP A 75 -8.02 10.73 -22.72
CA ASP A 75 -7.98 10.63 -21.25
C ASP A 75 -6.94 9.63 -20.73
N SER A 76 -6.41 8.79 -21.62
CA SER A 76 -5.44 7.73 -21.28
C SER A 76 -4.00 8.09 -21.70
N ILE A 77 -3.82 9.25 -22.30
CA ILE A 77 -2.53 9.71 -22.83
C ILE A 77 -2.06 10.89 -22.00
N TYR A 78 -0.81 10.82 -21.54
CA TYR A 78 -0.22 11.87 -20.73
C TYR A 78 0.06 13.14 -21.55
N HIS A 79 0.55 12.97 -22.77
CA HIS A 79 0.85 14.10 -23.69
C HIS A 79 0.81 13.64 -25.15
N ILE A 80 0.21 14.47 -26.00
CA ILE A 80 0.20 14.30 -27.46
C ILE A 80 1.05 15.40 -28.06
N GLN A 81 2.07 15.03 -28.84
CA GLN A 81 2.98 15.95 -29.52
C GLN A 81 2.71 15.97 -31.01
N ASP A 82 2.32 17.14 -31.53
CA ASP A 82 2.30 17.41 -32.95
C ASP A 82 3.69 17.66 -33.48
N LEU A 83 3.99 17.15 -34.68
CA LEU A 83 5.26 17.41 -35.36
C LEU A 83 5.36 18.83 -35.92
N ASN A 84 4.24 19.55 -36.06
CA ASN A 84 4.23 20.98 -36.46
C ASN A 84 4.72 21.84 -35.27
N GLY A 85 5.78 22.60 -35.46
CA GLY A 85 6.39 23.42 -34.43
C GLY A 85 7.15 22.61 -33.35
N TYR A 86 7.59 21.44 -33.73
CA TYR A 86 8.22 20.45 -32.86
C TYR A 86 9.63 20.84 -32.38
N ASP A 87 9.86 20.76 -31.08
CA ASP A 87 11.18 20.90 -30.46
C ASP A 87 11.56 19.60 -29.74
N ILE A 88 12.49 18.86 -30.33
CA ILE A 88 12.99 17.57 -29.80
C ILE A 88 13.53 17.70 -28.40
N LYS A 89 14.18 18.81 -28.03
CA LYS A 89 14.77 19.00 -26.69
C LYS A 89 13.68 19.22 -25.64
N LEU A 90 12.66 20.00 -25.99
CA LEU A 90 11.53 20.24 -25.09
C LEU A 90 10.74 18.95 -24.84
N TYR A 91 10.42 18.23 -25.90
CA TYR A 91 9.68 16.97 -25.81
C TYR A 91 10.45 15.91 -25.01
N SER A 92 11.74 15.74 -25.32
CA SER A 92 12.62 14.84 -24.55
C SER A 92 12.65 15.19 -23.06
N ARG A 93 12.71 16.49 -22.73
CA ARG A 93 12.66 16.94 -21.32
C ARG A 93 11.32 16.64 -20.67
N GLN A 94 10.21 16.77 -21.39
CA GLN A 94 8.88 16.41 -20.86
C GLN A 94 8.81 14.91 -20.54
N ILE A 95 9.29 14.05 -21.44
CA ILE A 95 9.36 12.59 -21.22
C ILE A 95 10.21 12.27 -19.98
N GLU A 96 11.41 12.83 -19.89
CA GLU A 96 12.31 12.63 -18.74
C GLU A 96 11.71 13.12 -17.42
N THR A 97 11.01 14.26 -17.45
CA THR A 97 10.34 14.80 -16.26
C THR A 97 9.21 13.88 -15.81
N ALA A 98 8.38 13.39 -16.74
CA ALA A 98 7.29 12.47 -16.42
C ALA A 98 7.82 11.12 -15.92
N ALA A 99 8.89 10.60 -16.54
CA ALA A 99 9.54 9.37 -16.10
C ALA A 99 10.08 9.50 -14.65
N LYS A 100 10.74 10.61 -14.32
CA LYS A 100 11.22 10.89 -12.96
C LYS A 100 10.07 11.01 -11.96
N LEU A 101 9.01 11.74 -12.30
CA LEU A 101 7.83 11.87 -11.45
C LEU A 101 7.13 10.52 -11.22
N TYR A 102 7.11 9.66 -12.23
CA TYR A 102 6.60 8.31 -12.11
C TYR A 102 7.44 7.49 -11.12
N GLU A 103 8.77 7.48 -11.29
CA GLU A 103 9.70 6.80 -10.39
C GLU A 103 9.60 7.33 -8.95
N GLU A 104 9.46 8.64 -8.77
CA GLU A 104 9.29 9.26 -7.46
C GLU A 104 8.02 8.80 -6.73
N LYS A 105 6.94 8.54 -7.48
CA LYS A 105 5.66 8.08 -6.94
C LYS A 105 5.55 6.56 -6.81
N MET A 106 6.42 5.80 -7.47
CA MET A 106 6.37 4.34 -7.52
C MET A 106 6.63 3.71 -6.15
N LEU A 107 7.52 4.29 -5.35
CA LEU A 107 7.86 3.78 -4.04
C LEU A 107 7.06 4.49 -2.93
N PRO A 108 6.51 3.74 -1.97
CA PRO A 108 5.92 4.34 -0.78
C PRO A 108 6.96 5.21 -0.04
N PRO A 109 6.56 6.35 0.54
CA PRO A 109 7.50 7.34 1.08
C PRO A 109 8.51 6.77 2.09
N PHE A 110 8.07 5.90 3.00
CA PHE A 110 8.98 5.30 3.99
C PHE A 110 10.02 4.40 3.34
N PHE A 111 9.61 3.52 2.41
CA PHE A 111 10.55 2.61 1.73
C PHE A 111 11.52 3.37 0.83
N LYS A 112 11.06 4.44 0.17
CA LYS A 112 11.90 5.33 -0.62
C LYS A 112 13.01 5.94 0.26
N MET A 113 12.63 6.57 1.36
CA MET A 113 13.59 7.21 2.28
C MET A 113 14.54 6.19 2.90
N LEU A 114 14.06 5.00 3.25
CA LEU A 114 14.90 3.93 3.78
C LEU A 114 15.93 3.44 2.76
N SER A 115 15.54 3.24 1.50
CA SER A 115 16.45 2.82 0.44
C SER A 115 17.50 3.88 0.14
N GLU A 116 17.12 5.16 0.09
CA GLU A 116 18.04 6.28 -0.07
C GLU A 116 19.02 6.37 1.11
N TYR A 117 18.54 6.18 2.34
CA TYR A 117 19.39 6.14 3.54
C TYR A 117 20.45 5.05 3.45
N VAL A 118 20.06 3.85 3.01
CA VAL A 118 20.98 2.71 2.81
C VAL A 118 22.02 3.02 1.72
N GLU A 119 21.59 3.60 0.59
CA GLU A 119 22.46 3.97 -0.52
C GLU A 119 23.49 5.07 -0.15
N MET A 120 23.14 5.99 0.76
CA MET A 120 24.05 7.03 1.26
C MET A 120 25.26 6.48 2.00
N GLY A 121 25.27 5.22 2.40
CA GLY A 121 26.40 4.60 3.08
C GLY A 121 26.62 5.10 4.50
N ASN A 122 25.57 5.54 5.19
CA ASN A 122 25.65 6.00 6.57
C ASN A 122 26.20 4.91 7.48
N ILE A 123 27.04 5.32 8.45
CA ILE A 123 27.57 4.45 9.49
C ILE A 123 26.89 4.85 10.79
N ALA A 124 26.09 3.93 11.34
CA ALA A 124 25.41 4.12 12.61
C ALA A 124 26.38 3.78 13.78
N PHE A 125 26.36 4.62 14.81
CA PHE A 125 27.07 4.39 16.07
C PHE A 125 26.08 4.17 17.23
N ASP A 126 24.86 3.79 16.91
CA ASP A 126 23.75 3.53 17.82
C ASP A 126 23.22 2.08 17.69
N CYS A 127 21.98 1.82 18.09
CA CYS A 127 21.30 0.55 17.86
C CYS A 127 20.87 0.38 16.38
N PRO A 128 20.84 -0.85 15.87
CA PRO A 128 21.25 -2.10 16.51
C PRO A 128 22.76 -2.33 16.45
N GLY A 129 23.28 -3.08 17.45
CA GLY A 129 24.72 -3.30 17.63
C GLY A 129 25.42 -4.10 16.55
N HIS A 130 24.72 -4.67 15.57
CA HIS A 130 25.34 -5.32 14.41
C HIS A 130 25.94 -4.34 13.38
N GLN A 131 25.62 -3.04 13.50
CA GLN A 131 26.17 -1.95 12.69
C GLN A 131 26.12 -2.23 11.19
N GLY A 132 24.91 -2.31 10.63
CA GLY A 132 24.70 -2.65 9.22
C GLY A 132 25.18 -4.05 8.84
N GLY A 133 25.20 -4.98 9.78
CA GLY A 133 25.59 -6.37 9.56
C GLY A 133 27.09 -6.65 9.66
N GLN A 134 27.93 -5.64 9.95
CA GLN A 134 29.39 -5.82 10.00
C GLN A 134 29.84 -6.88 11.01
N TYR A 135 29.15 -6.99 12.15
CA TYR A 135 29.45 -8.02 13.15
C TYR A 135 29.12 -9.44 12.68
N TYR A 136 28.12 -9.61 11.85
CA TYR A 136 27.77 -10.93 11.29
C TYR A 136 28.84 -11.46 10.32
N ARG A 137 29.59 -10.57 9.66
CA ARG A 137 30.61 -10.98 8.69
C ARG A 137 31.84 -11.62 9.34
N LYS A 138 32.04 -11.49 10.66
CA LYS A 138 33.24 -11.98 11.36
C LYS A 138 33.19 -13.50 11.63
N PRO A 139 32.16 -14.08 12.29
CA PRO A 139 32.11 -15.51 12.56
C PRO A 139 31.48 -16.29 11.39
N PRO A 140 31.86 -17.56 11.16
CA PRO A 140 31.33 -18.36 10.06
C PRO A 140 29.80 -18.45 10.00
N ALA A 141 29.13 -18.69 11.15
CA ALA A 141 27.67 -18.76 11.23
C ALA A 141 27.01 -17.41 10.89
N GLY A 142 27.59 -16.30 11.34
CA GLY A 142 27.12 -14.97 11.03
C GLY A 142 27.33 -14.65 9.56
N ARG A 143 28.45 -15.09 8.97
CA ARG A 143 28.73 -14.91 7.54
C ARG A 143 27.67 -15.62 6.68
N PHE A 144 27.26 -16.84 7.03
CA PHE A 144 26.19 -17.55 6.36
C PHE A 144 24.88 -16.74 6.39
N LEU A 145 24.52 -16.20 7.56
CA LEU A 145 23.33 -15.36 7.72
C LEU A 145 23.39 -14.10 6.85
N TYR A 146 24.56 -13.43 6.86
CA TYR A 146 24.78 -12.22 6.08
C TYR A 146 24.68 -12.48 4.57
N ASP A 147 25.30 -13.55 4.07
CA ASP A 147 25.28 -13.90 2.66
C ASP A 147 23.89 -14.36 2.20
N PHE A 148 23.11 -15.01 3.10
CA PHE A 148 21.74 -15.45 2.82
C PHE A 148 20.77 -14.26 2.66
N PHE A 149 20.81 -13.29 3.56
CA PHE A 149 19.88 -12.14 3.55
C PHE A 149 20.36 -10.98 2.68
N GLY A 150 21.64 -10.86 2.44
CA GLY A 150 22.25 -9.74 1.75
C GLY A 150 22.46 -8.51 2.63
N GLU A 151 23.33 -7.62 2.20
CA GLU A 151 23.76 -6.44 2.96
C GLU A 151 22.62 -5.48 3.31
N ASN A 152 21.73 -5.24 2.35
CA ASN A 152 20.70 -4.20 2.48
C ASN A 152 19.73 -4.45 3.62
N ILE A 153 19.42 -5.70 3.94
CA ILE A 153 18.51 -5.99 5.06
C ILE A 153 19.09 -5.54 6.39
N PHE A 154 20.39 -5.77 6.61
CA PHE A 154 21.06 -5.35 7.84
C PHE A 154 21.29 -3.84 7.88
N ARG A 155 21.51 -3.21 6.74
CA ARG A 155 21.66 -1.75 6.64
C ARG A 155 20.33 -1.02 6.77
N SER A 156 19.24 -1.71 6.56
CA SER A 156 17.87 -1.19 6.77
C SER A 156 17.37 -1.38 8.20
N ASP A 157 18.04 -2.20 9.00
CA ASP A 157 17.73 -2.37 10.43
C ASP A 157 18.45 -1.29 11.23
N ILE A 158 17.72 -0.23 11.55
CA ILE A 158 18.22 1.02 12.13
C ILE A 158 17.37 1.47 13.31
N CYS A 159 17.90 2.40 14.09
CA CYS A 159 17.17 3.02 15.19
C CYS A 159 15.91 3.74 14.69
N ASN A 160 14.80 3.59 15.42
CA ASN A 160 13.52 4.23 15.08
C ASN A 160 13.52 5.76 15.27
N ALA A 161 14.55 6.32 15.84
CA ALA A 161 14.74 7.74 16.09
C ALA A 161 15.97 8.31 15.34
N ASP A 162 16.32 7.73 14.18
CA ASP A 162 17.37 8.27 13.34
C ASP A 162 16.99 9.64 12.80
N VAL A 163 17.86 10.63 12.99
CA VAL A 163 17.61 12.04 12.66
C VAL A 163 17.30 12.29 11.18
N LYS A 164 17.71 11.41 10.28
CA LYS A 164 17.42 11.53 8.84
C LYS A 164 16.07 10.95 8.45
N LEU A 165 15.58 9.96 9.21
CA LEU A 165 14.32 9.28 8.93
C LEU A 165 13.17 9.82 9.79
N GLY A 166 13.47 10.60 10.82
CA GLY A 166 12.50 11.08 11.79
C GLY A 166 12.18 10.04 12.85
N ASP A 167 11.18 10.32 13.66
CA ASP A 167 10.77 9.46 14.77
C ASP A 167 9.32 9.03 14.61
N LEU A 168 9.09 7.71 14.52
CA LEU A 168 7.75 7.14 14.41
C LEU A 168 6.89 7.46 15.64
N LEU A 169 7.48 7.54 16.83
CA LEU A 169 6.76 7.74 18.09
C LEU A 169 6.10 9.12 18.15
N ILE A 170 6.78 10.15 17.65
CA ILE A 170 6.25 11.52 17.60
C ILE A 170 5.68 11.90 16.22
N HIS A 171 5.57 10.93 15.31
CA HIS A 171 5.02 11.10 13.98
C HIS A 171 5.73 12.16 13.13
N GLU A 172 7.05 12.09 13.06
CA GLU A 172 7.88 12.94 12.22
C GLU A 172 8.56 12.17 11.07
N GLY A 173 9.04 12.92 10.08
CA GLY A 173 9.85 12.43 8.97
C GLY A 173 9.14 11.43 8.07
N ALA A 174 9.88 10.47 7.55
CA ALA A 174 9.42 9.48 6.59
C ALA A 174 8.23 8.65 7.06
N ALA A 175 8.14 8.34 8.34
CA ALA A 175 7.01 7.61 8.92
C ALA A 175 5.72 8.44 8.89
N CYS A 176 5.79 9.73 9.20
CA CYS A 176 4.67 10.65 9.10
C CYS A 176 4.18 10.79 7.65
N ASP A 177 5.09 10.97 6.72
CA ASP A 177 4.77 11.12 5.29
C ASP A 177 4.15 9.84 4.72
N ALA A 178 4.64 8.68 5.13
CA ALA A 178 4.05 7.40 4.77
C ALA A 178 2.63 7.23 5.33
N GLN A 179 2.34 7.65 6.56
CA GLN A 179 1.00 7.61 7.14
C GLN A 179 0.03 8.55 6.40
N LYS A 180 0.49 9.77 6.04
CA LYS A 180 -0.30 10.71 5.23
C LYS A 180 -0.59 10.14 3.84
N TYR A 181 0.41 9.56 3.20
CA TYR A 181 0.26 8.91 1.90
C TYR A 181 -0.73 7.74 1.97
N ALA A 182 -0.62 6.88 2.98
CA ALA A 182 -1.57 5.78 3.19
C ALA A 182 -2.99 6.31 3.43
N ALA A 183 -3.17 7.38 4.20
CA ALA A 183 -4.47 8.01 4.39
C ALA A 183 -5.09 8.49 3.07
N GLN A 184 -4.30 9.08 2.18
CA GLN A 184 -4.76 9.48 0.83
C GLN A 184 -5.17 8.26 -0.02
N VAL A 185 -4.34 7.20 -0.02
CA VAL A 185 -4.62 5.97 -0.81
C VAL A 185 -5.91 5.29 -0.37
N PHE A 186 -6.15 5.23 0.94
CA PHE A 186 -7.33 4.59 1.52
C PHE A 186 -8.53 5.54 1.70
N ASN A 187 -8.41 6.80 1.24
CA ASN A 187 -9.43 7.85 1.43
C ASN A 187 -9.87 7.96 2.89
N ALA A 188 -8.93 7.96 3.81
CA ALA A 188 -9.14 8.09 5.25
C ALA A 188 -8.65 9.45 5.75
N ASP A 189 -9.28 9.98 6.80
CA ASP A 189 -8.83 11.22 7.44
C ASP A 189 -7.44 11.06 8.07
N LYS A 190 -7.16 9.84 8.58
CA LYS A 190 -5.91 9.52 9.25
C LYS A 190 -5.60 8.02 9.18
N THR A 191 -4.33 7.69 9.07
CA THR A 191 -3.85 6.30 9.12
C THR A 191 -2.72 6.19 10.12
N TYR A 192 -2.72 5.10 10.90
CA TYR A 192 -1.65 4.76 11.83
C TYR A 192 -1.09 3.38 11.49
N PHE A 193 0.23 3.26 11.45
CA PHE A 193 0.89 1.98 11.29
C PHE A 193 1.01 1.27 12.64
N VAL A 194 0.37 0.10 12.76
CA VAL A 194 0.46 -0.75 13.93
C VAL A 194 1.42 -1.89 13.64
N LEU A 195 2.64 -1.79 14.13
CA LEU A 195 3.75 -2.66 13.76
C LEU A 195 3.67 -4.08 14.36
N ASN A 196 2.90 -4.24 15.43
CA ASN A 196 2.75 -5.53 16.14
C ASN A 196 1.62 -6.41 15.60
N GLY A 197 1.26 -6.21 14.31
CA GLY A 197 0.30 -7.03 13.58
C GLY A 197 -1.16 -6.69 13.84
N THR A 198 -2.04 -7.32 13.06
CA THR A 198 -3.50 -7.12 13.09
C THR A 198 -4.11 -7.37 14.47
N SER A 199 -3.56 -8.33 15.25
CA SER A 199 -4.03 -8.56 16.62
C SER A 199 -3.88 -7.34 17.52
N SER A 200 -2.82 -6.55 17.34
CA SER A 200 -2.65 -5.30 18.06
C SER A 200 -3.57 -4.19 17.54
N SER A 201 -3.76 -4.11 16.24
CA SER A 201 -4.72 -3.17 15.62
C SER A 201 -6.14 -3.40 16.15
N ASN A 202 -6.58 -4.65 16.19
CA ASN A 202 -7.89 -5.01 16.74
C ASN A 202 -8.04 -4.56 18.19
N LYS A 203 -7.02 -4.81 19.03
CA LYS A 203 -7.04 -4.39 20.43
C LYS A 203 -7.10 -2.87 20.58
N VAL A 204 -6.29 -2.14 19.80
CA VAL A 204 -6.28 -0.67 19.82
C VAL A 204 -7.66 -0.13 19.43
N ALA A 205 -8.24 -0.62 18.33
CA ALA A 205 -9.54 -0.17 17.85
C ALA A 205 -10.65 -0.43 18.87
N LEU A 206 -10.66 -1.63 19.46
CA LEU A 206 -11.68 -2.01 20.45
C LEU A 206 -11.56 -1.20 21.75
N ASN A 207 -10.34 -1.02 22.25
CA ASN A 207 -10.13 -0.20 23.44
C ASN A 207 -10.41 1.31 23.22
N ALA A 208 -10.34 1.79 21.99
CA ALA A 208 -10.68 3.19 21.66
C ALA A 208 -12.19 3.47 21.74
N VAL A 209 -13.04 2.45 21.54
CA VAL A 209 -14.50 2.63 21.43
C VAL A 209 -15.30 1.99 22.55
N LEU A 210 -14.71 1.11 23.36
CA LEU A 210 -15.37 0.34 24.42
C LEU A 210 -14.93 0.77 25.81
N ALA A 211 -15.87 0.72 26.75
CA ALA A 211 -15.65 0.91 28.18
C ALA A 211 -16.23 -0.26 28.99
N PRO A 212 -15.80 -0.41 30.27
CA PRO A 212 -16.36 -1.44 31.15
C PRO A 212 -17.89 -1.38 31.20
N GLY A 213 -18.50 -2.55 31.01
CA GLY A 213 -19.96 -2.70 31.00
C GLY A 213 -20.67 -2.36 29.70
N ASP A 214 -19.98 -1.89 28.65
CA ASP A 214 -20.58 -1.80 27.32
C ASP A 214 -20.97 -3.16 26.78
N LEU A 215 -22.12 -3.25 26.07
CA LEU A 215 -22.50 -4.48 25.36
C LEU A 215 -21.87 -4.48 23.96
N VAL A 216 -21.29 -5.64 23.62
CA VAL A 216 -20.72 -5.90 22.30
C VAL A 216 -21.36 -7.13 21.70
N LEU A 217 -21.86 -6.98 20.48
CA LEU A 217 -22.39 -8.09 19.70
C LEU A 217 -21.25 -8.78 18.99
N PHE A 218 -21.03 -10.06 19.28
CA PHE A 218 -19.99 -10.89 18.68
C PHE A 218 -20.59 -12.08 17.92
N ASP A 219 -20.01 -12.42 16.77
CA ASP A 219 -20.16 -13.78 16.30
C ASP A 219 -19.29 -14.74 17.11
N ARG A 220 -19.73 -15.97 17.27
CA ARG A 220 -19.03 -16.99 18.07
C ARG A 220 -17.66 -17.37 17.50
N ASN A 221 -17.45 -17.13 16.21
CA ASN A 221 -16.24 -17.51 15.48
C ASN A 221 -15.21 -16.39 15.36
N ASN A 222 -15.36 -15.32 16.10
CA ASN A 222 -14.51 -14.15 16.00
C ASN A 222 -13.06 -14.41 16.41
N HIS A 223 -12.14 -13.66 15.82
CA HIS A 223 -10.71 -13.80 16.14
C HIS A 223 -10.42 -13.49 17.62
N LYS A 224 -9.58 -14.32 18.26
CA LYS A 224 -9.30 -14.18 19.70
C LYS A 224 -8.77 -12.81 20.13
N SER A 225 -8.09 -12.05 19.26
CA SER A 225 -7.62 -10.69 19.58
C SER A 225 -8.77 -9.73 19.83
N ASN A 226 -9.92 -9.93 19.15
CA ASN A 226 -11.12 -9.13 19.37
C ASN A 226 -11.71 -9.43 20.75
N HIS A 227 -11.78 -10.71 21.14
CA HIS A 227 -12.21 -11.09 22.48
C HIS A 227 -11.28 -10.53 23.56
N HIS A 228 -9.95 -10.63 23.36
CA HIS A 228 -8.99 -10.06 24.31
C HIS A 228 -9.11 -8.53 24.41
N GLY A 229 -9.24 -7.83 23.30
CA GLY A 229 -9.38 -6.38 23.29
C GLY A 229 -10.68 -5.90 23.93
N ALA A 230 -11.81 -6.49 23.53
CA ALA A 230 -13.12 -6.07 24.01
C ALA A 230 -13.43 -6.52 25.42
N LEU A 231 -13.20 -7.81 25.74
CA LEU A 231 -13.71 -8.39 26.97
C LEU A 231 -12.70 -8.29 28.10
N ILE A 232 -11.43 -8.62 27.83
CA ILE A 232 -10.40 -8.66 28.88
C ILE A 232 -9.82 -7.26 29.13
N GLN A 233 -9.48 -6.52 28.08
CA GLN A 233 -8.83 -5.21 28.22
C GLN A 233 -9.84 -4.08 28.46
N ALA A 234 -10.90 -4.01 27.64
CA ALA A 234 -11.91 -2.96 27.76
C ALA A 234 -13.01 -3.26 28.80
N GLY A 235 -13.15 -4.53 29.24
CA GLY A 235 -14.17 -4.92 30.21
C GLY A 235 -15.60 -4.90 29.70
N ALA A 236 -15.77 -5.04 28.38
CA ALA A 236 -17.10 -5.10 27.78
C ALA A 236 -17.78 -6.45 28.00
N THR A 237 -19.11 -6.48 27.94
CA THR A 237 -19.94 -7.67 28.10
C THR A 237 -20.37 -8.18 26.73
N PRO A 238 -20.08 -9.44 26.36
CA PRO A 238 -20.43 -9.95 25.03
C PRO A 238 -21.86 -10.48 24.99
N ILE A 239 -22.52 -10.25 23.86
CA ILE A 239 -23.69 -11.02 23.40
C ILE A 239 -23.23 -11.80 22.17
N TYR A 240 -23.28 -13.13 22.23
CA TYR A 240 -22.80 -14.00 21.17
C TYR A 240 -23.91 -14.41 20.22
N LEU A 241 -23.65 -14.27 18.94
CA LEU A 241 -24.45 -14.87 17.87
C LEU A 241 -23.80 -16.18 17.43
N GLU A 242 -24.58 -17.24 17.39
CA GLU A 242 -24.11 -18.55 16.95
C GLU A 242 -24.03 -18.57 15.40
N THR A 243 -22.96 -19.15 14.89
CA THR A 243 -22.77 -19.36 13.45
C THR A 243 -23.29 -20.73 13.03
N ALA A 244 -23.88 -20.83 11.86
CA ALA A 244 -24.25 -22.11 11.27
C ALA A 244 -23.02 -23.02 11.10
N ARG A 245 -23.23 -24.34 11.18
CA ARG A 245 -22.19 -25.34 10.90
C ARG A 245 -22.74 -26.44 10.00
N ASN A 246 -21.96 -26.85 9.03
CA ASN A 246 -22.33 -28.00 8.22
C ASN A 246 -21.99 -29.32 8.96
N PRO A 247 -22.45 -30.49 8.42
CA PRO A 247 -22.17 -31.79 9.06
C PRO A 247 -20.67 -32.14 9.23
N PHE A 248 -19.80 -31.48 8.48
CA PHE A 248 -18.34 -31.64 8.57
C PHE A 248 -17.67 -30.68 9.56
N GLY A 249 -18.48 -29.85 10.26
CA GLY A 249 -17.97 -28.89 11.24
C GLY A 249 -17.46 -27.55 10.65
N PHE A 250 -17.55 -27.34 9.34
CA PHE A 250 -17.21 -26.05 8.73
C PHE A 250 -18.20 -24.97 9.17
N ILE A 251 -17.65 -23.81 9.50
CA ILE A 251 -18.40 -22.66 10.00
C ILE A 251 -19.04 -21.96 8.79
N GLY A 252 -20.33 -21.66 8.91
CA GLY A 252 -21.12 -20.89 7.98
C GLY A 252 -21.42 -19.49 8.48
N GLY A 253 -22.37 -18.82 7.83
CA GLY A 253 -22.85 -17.50 8.25
C GLY A 253 -23.71 -17.54 9.50
N ILE A 254 -24.13 -16.36 9.97
CA ILE A 254 -25.13 -16.19 11.01
C ILE A 254 -26.48 -16.11 10.33
N ASP A 255 -27.46 -16.88 10.85
CA ASP A 255 -28.81 -16.84 10.31
C ASP A 255 -29.45 -15.45 10.53
N SER A 256 -30.23 -14.98 9.56
CA SER A 256 -30.82 -13.64 9.58
C SER A 256 -31.70 -13.39 10.79
N HIS A 257 -32.42 -14.42 11.29
CA HIS A 257 -33.26 -14.30 12.49
C HIS A 257 -32.46 -13.88 13.74
N CYS A 258 -31.14 -14.18 13.80
CA CYS A 258 -30.27 -13.76 14.91
C CYS A 258 -30.10 -12.24 15.02
N PHE A 259 -30.44 -11.50 13.98
CA PHE A 259 -30.41 -10.04 13.96
C PHE A 259 -31.79 -9.39 14.21
N GLU A 260 -32.84 -10.19 14.41
CA GLU A 260 -34.17 -9.69 14.74
C GLU A 260 -34.19 -9.11 16.16
N GLU A 261 -34.95 -8.04 16.33
CA GLU A 261 -35.00 -7.28 17.60
C GLU A 261 -35.43 -8.16 18.78
N ASP A 262 -36.44 -9.02 18.57
CA ASP A 262 -36.94 -9.90 19.63
C ASP A 262 -35.93 -10.95 20.06
N TYR A 263 -35.20 -11.50 19.10
CA TYR A 263 -34.09 -12.42 19.39
C TYR A 263 -32.96 -11.74 20.19
N LEU A 264 -32.52 -10.58 19.74
CA LEU A 264 -31.49 -9.80 20.42
C LEU A 264 -31.94 -9.37 21.83
N LYS A 265 -33.19 -8.96 21.99
CA LYS A 265 -33.77 -8.64 23.32
C LYS A 265 -33.79 -9.85 24.24
N SER A 266 -34.06 -11.04 23.72
CA SER A 266 -34.01 -12.27 24.54
C SER A 266 -32.62 -12.53 25.10
N LEU A 267 -31.58 -12.34 24.26
CA LEU A 267 -30.20 -12.50 24.71
C LEU A 267 -29.75 -11.39 25.70
N ILE A 268 -30.18 -10.15 25.46
CA ILE A 268 -29.90 -9.04 26.40
C ILE A 268 -30.55 -9.30 27.75
N LYS A 269 -31.79 -9.80 27.76
CA LYS A 269 -32.53 -10.13 29.00
C LYS A 269 -31.79 -11.17 29.85
N GLU A 270 -31.11 -12.10 29.18
CA GLU A 270 -30.34 -13.16 29.88
C GLU A 270 -29.01 -12.61 30.43
N VAL A 271 -28.29 -11.77 29.66
CA VAL A 271 -26.90 -11.39 29.98
C VAL A 271 -26.82 -10.04 30.71
N ALA A 272 -27.65 -9.05 30.34
CA ALA A 272 -27.62 -7.69 30.90
C ALA A 272 -29.05 -7.09 30.95
N PRO A 273 -29.95 -7.61 31.77
CA PRO A 273 -31.36 -7.25 31.81
C PRO A 273 -31.58 -5.74 32.06
N GLU A 274 -30.67 -5.06 32.74
CA GLU A 274 -30.73 -3.62 32.99
C GLU A 274 -30.60 -2.76 31.74
N LYS A 275 -30.10 -3.33 30.65
CA LYS A 275 -29.93 -2.64 29.36
C LYS A 275 -31.08 -2.92 28.35
N LEU A 276 -32.02 -3.80 28.70
CA LEU A 276 -33.08 -4.26 27.81
C LEU A 276 -33.90 -3.11 27.16
N ASN A 277 -34.15 -2.06 27.92
CA ASN A 277 -35.00 -0.94 27.49
C ASN A 277 -34.20 0.24 26.89
N GLN A 278 -32.90 0.07 26.70
CA GLN A 278 -32.07 1.11 26.06
C GLN A 278 -32.34 1.16 24.57
N LYS A 279 -32.45 2.36 24.00
CA LYS A 279 -32.66 2.57 22.55
C LYS A 279 -31.53 2.02 21.70
N ARG A 280 -30.30 2.03 22.24
CA ARG A 280 -29.07 1.52 21.59
C ARG A 280 -28.28 0.74 22.61
N PRO A 281 -28.65 -0.52 22.91
CA PRO A 281 -28.02 -1.30 23.96
C PRO A 281 -26.58 -1.70 23.59
N PHE A 282 -26.31 -1.95 22.31
CA PHE A 282 -24.97 -2.31 21.84
C PHE A 282 -24.13 -1.08 21.53
N ARG A 283 -22.93 -1.05 22.05
CA ARG A 283 -21.91 -0.03 21.70
C ARG A 283 -21.24 -0.37 20.39
N LEU A 284 -21.02 -1.65 20.12
CA LEU A 284 -20.29 -2.13 18.95
C LEU A 284 -20.82 -3.52 18.54
N ALA A 285 -20.76 -3.81 17.24
CA ALA A 285 -20.88 -5.16 16.68
C ALA A 285 -19.56 -5.53 16.01
N VAL A 286 -19.04 -6.70 16.32
CA VAL A 286 -17.82 -7.27 15.72
C VAL A 286 -18.20 -8.59 15.08
N ILE A 287 -18.45 -8.55 13.79
CA ILE A 287 -18.92 -9.69 12.97
C ILE A 287 -17.83 -10.01 11.96
N GLN A 288 -17.50 -11.30 11.79
CA GLN A 288 -16.46 -11.77 10.88
C GLN A 288 -17.04 -12.60 9.74
#